data_ca9770d9523d874035fc88d84caf297e
#
_entry.id   ca9770d9523d874035fc88d84caf297e
#
_cell.length_a   1.000
_cell.length_b   1.000
_cell.length_c   1.000
_cell.angle_alpha   90.00
_cell.angle_beta   90.00
_cell.angle_gamma   90.00
#
_symmetry.space_group_name_H-M   'P 1'
#
loop_
_entity.id
_entity.type
_entity.pdbx_description
1 polymer ?
#
loop_
_entity_poly.entity_id
_entity_poly.type
_entity_poly.pdbx_seq_one_letter_code
_entity_poly.pdbx_strand_id
1 'polypeptide(L)'
;MKRTHFLQLSALAGLGISLLPSLSFSAELQQTFTRSQLIGKGNPDIVGDSYTSKMHTEAKAAFSKMKKAAAEAGIQIEVVSAYRSFQRQKEIFEGKYNRFTNQGLTPVQAIEKIIEYSTIPGTSRHHWGTDIDIIDG
;
A
#
# COMPACT_ATOMS: atom_id res chain seq x y z
N MET A 1 -25.90 -6.95 -38.99
CA MET A 1 -24.85 -5.99 -39.46
C MET A 1 -23.83 -6.79 -40.26
N LYS A 2 -23.48 -6.33 -41.46
CA LYS A 2 -22.45 -7.02 -42.29
C LYS A 2 -21.05 -6.68 -41.72
N ARG A 3 -20.15 -7.65 -41.71
CA ARG A 3 -18.75 -7.51 -41.18
C ARG A 3 -18.01 -6.32 -41.78
N THR A 4 -18.32 -5.94 -43.00
CA THR A 4 -17.73 -4.77 -43.68
C THR A 4 -18.11 -3.43 -43.03
N HIS A 5 -19.32 -3.27 -42.47
CA HIS A 5 -19.72 -2.06 -41.79
C HIS A 5 -19.03 -1.89 -40.44
N PHE A 6 -18.72 -2.99 -39.72
CA PHE A 6 -17.98 -2.94 -38.48
C PHE A 6 -16.52 -2.48 -38.70
N LEU A 7 -15.87 -3.00 -39.74
CA LEU A 7 -14.50 -2.61 -40.08
C LEU A 7 -14.39 -1.16 -40.58
N GLN A 8 -15.40 -0.65 -41.28
CA GLN A 8 -15.43 0.75 -41.71
C GLN A 8 -15.63 1.71 -40.54
N LEU A 9 -16.48 1.36 -39.55
CA LEU A 9 -16.64 2.15 -38.32
C LEU A 9 -15.41 2.11 -37.43
N SER A 10 -14.72 0.97 -37.38
CA SER A 10 -13.44 0.85 -36.60
C SER A 10 -12.32 1.65 -37.25
N ALA A 11 -12.25 1.76 -38.58
CA ALA A 11 -11.25 2.58 -39.25
C ALA A 11 -11.46 4.08 -39.06
N LEU A 12 -12.73 4.53 -39.00
CA LEU A 12 -13.07 5.92 -38.72
C LEU A 12 -12.80 6.31 -37.24
N ALA A 13 -13.01 5.39 -36.30
CA ALA A 13 -12.66 5.60 -34.89
C ALA A 13 -11.15 5.66 -34.67
N GLY A 14 -10.34 4.90 -35.45
CA GLY A 14 -8.87 4.92 -35.38
C GLY A 14 -8.22 6.23 -35.86
N LEU A 15 -8.84 6.91 -36.83
CA LEU A 15 -8.33 8.19 -37.37
C LEU A 15 -8.65 9.38 -36.45
N GLY A 16 -9.69 9.29 -35.60
CA GLY A 16 -10.05 10.34 -34.65
C GLY A 16 -9.14 10.43 -33.42
N ILE A 17 -8.43 9.34 -33.06
CA ILE A 17 -7.57 9.27 -31.88
C ILE A 17 -6.20 9.91 -32.13
N SER A 18 -5.76 10.00 -33.40
CA SER A 18 -4.46 10.59 -33.75
C SER A 18 -4.42 12.14 -33.73
N LEU A 19 -5.57 12.79 -33.56
CA LEU A 19 -5.69 14.26 -33.47
C LEU A 19 -5.94 14.78 -32.06
N LEU A 20 -6.11 13.87 -31.09
CA LEU A 20 -6.08 14.31 -29.69
C LEU A 20 -4.61 14.62 -29.34
N PRO A 21 -4.32 15.84 -28.82
CA PRO A 21 -3.00 16.07 -28.27
C PRO A 21 -2.74 14.95 -27.27
N SER A 22 -1.61 14.28 -27.39
CA SER A 22 -1.16 13.32 -26.40
C SER A 22 -1.12 14.06 -25.07
N LEU A 23 -2.23 13.98 -24.33
CA LEU A 23 -2.25 14.37 -22.92
C LEU A 23 -1.20 13.47 -22.30
N SER A 24 -0.05 14.05 -22.01
CA SER A 24 1.04 13.38 -21.28
C SER A 24 0.55 13.09 -19.87
N PHE A 25 -0.37 12.14 -19.76
CA PHE A 25 -0.90 11.63 -18.48
C PHE A 25 0.19 10.86 -17.71
N SER A 26 1.32 10.60 -18.36
CA SER A 26 2.41 9.82 -17.78
C SER A 26 3.44 10.63 -17.00
N ALA A 27 3.42 11.96 -17.07
CA ALA A 27 4.45 12.79 -16.41
C ALA A 27 4.11 13.13 -14.95
N GLU A 28 2.84 13.02 -14.52
CA GLU A 28 2.41 13.47 -13.20
C GLU A 28 2.31 12.35 -12.15
N LEU A 29 2.54 11.10 -12.55
CA LEU A 29 2.43 9.92 -11.65
C LEU A 29 3.78 9.26 -11.32
N GLN A 30 4.91 9.83 -11.73
CA GLN A 30 6.22 9.33 -11.30
C GLN A 30 6.63 9.99 -9.97
N GLN A 31 5.91 9.70 -8.91
CA GLN A 31 6.47 9.82 -7.58
C GLN A 31 7.53 8.71 -7.44
N THR A 32 8.77 9.05 -7.76
CA THR A 32 9.90 8.13 -7.66
C THR A 32 10.28 7.98 -6.20
N PHE A 33 9.81 6.91 -5.56
CA PHE A 33 10.26 6.56 -4.22
C PHE A 33 11.74 6.22 -4.23
N THR A 34 12.47 6.76 -3.30
CA THR A 34 13.87 6.38 -3.07
C THR A 34 13.92 4.96 -2.49
N ARG A 35 15.06 4.27 -2.69
CA ARG A 35 15.28 2.96 -2.09
C ARG A 35 15.08 2.97 -0.56
N SER A 36 15.51 4.04 0.11
CA SER A 36 15.32 4.20 1.56
C SER A 36 13.84 4.27 1.94
N GLN A 37 13.03 4.99 1.18
CA GLN A 37 11.58 5.05 1.39
C GLN A 37 10.93 3.68 1.21
N LEU A 38 11.26 2.98 0.12
CA LEU A 38 10.69 1.66 -0.18
C LEU A 38 10.94 0.62 0.91
N ILE A 39 12.10 0.65 1.55
CA ILE A 39 12.46 -0.28 2.63
C ILE A 39 12.14 0.24 4.04
N GLY A 40 11.48 1.39 4.18
CA GLY A 40 11.05 1.93 5.46
C GLY A 40 12.15 2.63 6.29
N LYS A 41 13.25 3.05 5.64
CA LYS A 41 14.36 3.78 6.31
C LYS A 41 14.22 5.30 6.27
N GLY A 42 13.00 5.78 6.17
CA GLY A 42 12.66 7.20 6.19
C GLY A 42 11.78 7.58 4.99
N ASN A 43 10.73 8.33 5.29
CA ASN A 43 9.85 8.91 4.29
C ASN A 43 9.33 10.24 4.83
N PRO A 44 9.70 11.39 4.24
CA PRO A 44 9.29 12.71 4.69
C PRO A 44 7.78 12.96 4.53
N ASP A 45 7.12 12.20 3.65
CA ASP A 45 5.69 12.35 3.34
C ASP A 45 4.78 11.61 4.33
N ILE A 46 5.36 10.96 5.35
CA ILE A 46 4.60 10.32 6.42
C ILE A 46 4.18 11.38 7.45
N VAL A 47 2.89 11.52 7.64
CA VAL A 47 2.26 12.43 8.59
C VAL A 47 1.46 11.67 9.64
N GLY A 48 1.35 12.25 10.83
CA GLY A 48 0.67 11.66 11.99
C GLY A 48 1.64 11.46 13.14
N ASP A 49 1.10 11.29 14.33
CA ASP A 49 1.82 11.28 15.61
C ASP A 49 1.81 9.91 16.30
N SER A 50 0.78 9.09 16.02
CA SER A 50 0.60 7.78 16.64
C SER A 50 0.86 6.62 15.68
N TYR A 51 1.00 5.43 16.26
CA TYR A 51 1.17 4.17 15.56
C TYR A 51 0.02 3.87 14.54
N THR A 52 -1.20 4.28 14.86
CA THR A 52 -2.39 4.04 14.04
C THR A 52 -2.72 5.23 13.12
N SER A 53 -2.09 6.40 13.32
CA SER A 53 -2.37 7.61 12.55
C SER A 53 -1.31 7.96 11.51
N LYS A 54 -0.12 7.32 11.55
CA LYS A 54 0.97 7.58 10.60
C LYS A 54 0.68 6.98 9.25
N MET A 55 0.50 7.85 8.23
CA MET A 55 0.23 7.47 6.84
C MET A 55 0.94 8.41 5.90
N HIS A 56 1.12 8.01 4.66
CA HIS A 56 1.49 8.93 3.58
C HIS A 56 0.40 10.03 3.47
N THR A 57 0.80 11.25 3.20
CA THR A 57 -0.10 12.43 3.20
C THR A 57 -1.36 12.20 2.36
N GLU A 58 -1.19 11.70 1.12
CA GLU A 58 -2.32 11.43 0.21
C GLU A 58 -3.20 10.28 0.71
N ALA A 59 -2.58 9.19 1.21
CA ALA A 59 -3.30 8.06 1.77
C ALA A 59 -4.15 8.48 2.99
N LYS A 60 -3.59 9.34 3.85
CA LYS A 60 -4.33 9.89 5.01
C LYS A 60 -5.53 10.71 4.58
N ALA A 61 -5.40 11.55 3.55
CA ALA A 61 -6.50 12.33 3.02
C ALA A 61 -7.60 11.44 2.42
N ALA A 62 -7.23 10.42 1.64
CA ALA A 62 -8.16 9.44 1.07
C ALA A 62 -8.84 8.60 2.15
N PHE A 63 -8.08 8.11 3.14
CA PHE A 63 -8.62 7.35 4.27
C PHE A 63 -9.61 8.16 5.10
N SER A 64 -9.34 9.45 5.33
CA SER A 64 -10.28 10.33 6.06
C SER A 64 -11.63 10.44 5.36
N LYS A 65 -11.64 10.52 4.01
CA LYS A 65 -12.88 10.53 3.22
C LYS A 65 -13.60 9.17 3.33
N MET A 66 -12.88 8.07 3.23
CA MET A 66 -13.43 6.72 3.36
C MET A 66 -14.04 6.50 4.74
N LYS A 67 -13.33 6.88 5.81
CA LYS A 67 -13.82 6.75 7.19
C LYS A 67 -15.10 7.57 7.43
N LYS A 68 -15.18 8.78 6.86
CA LYS A 68 -16.38 9.60 6.94
C LYS A 68 -17.56 8.94 6.24
N ALA A 69 -17.37 8.45 5.01
CA ALA A 69 -18.44 7.79 4.26
C ALA A 69 -18.92 6.49 4.95
N ALA A 70 -17.99 5.73 5.54
CA ALA A 70 -18.32 4.55 6.33
C ALA A 70 -19.18 4.89 7.56
N ALA A 71 -18.82 5.95 8.29
CA ALA A 71 -19.58 6.41 9.45
C ALA A 71 -21.01 6.87 9.06
N GLU A 72 -21.18 7.51 7.91
CA GLU A 72 -22.50 7.88 7.37
C GLU A 72 -23.33 6.63 7.03
N ALA A 73 -22.70 5.50 6.72
CA ALA A 73 -23.34 4.21 6.50
C ALA A 73 -23.50 3.36 7.79
N GLY A 74 -23.14 3.91 8.95
CA GLY A 74 -23.23 3.22 10.24
C GLY A 74 -22.06 2.26 10.53
N ILE A 75 -20.98 2.31 9.74
CA ILE A 75 -19.78 1.47 9.91
C ILE A 75 -18.70 2.28 10.63
N GLN A 76 -18.15 1.72 11.72
CA GLN A 76 -17.08 2.34 12.49
C GLN A 76 -15.73 1.72 12.10
N ILE A 77 -14.90 2.44 11.34
CA ILE A 77 -13.57 1.95 10.96
C ILE A 77 -12.54 2.35 12.01
N GLU A 78 -11.84 1.36 12.56
CA GLU A 78 -10.68 1.54 13.41
C GLU A 78 -9.39 1.06 12.72
N VAL A 79 -8.30 1.82 12.89
CA VAL A 79 -6.99 1.45 12.36
C VAL A 79 -6.20 0.73 13.44
N VAL A 80 -5.82 -0.51 13.17
CA VAL A 80 -5.00 -1.32 14.09
C VAL A 80 -3.53 -1.24 13.77
N SER A 81 -3.17 -0.94 12.52
CA SER A 81 -1.77 -0.73 12.09
C SER A 81 -1.73 0.17 10.86
N ALA A 82 -0.81 1.12 10.85
CA ALA A 82 -0.55 2.00 9.73
C ALA A 82 0.93 1.93 9.32
N TYR A 83 1.60 3.06 9.05
CA TYR A 83 3.00 3.07 8.68
C TYR A 83 3.89 2.36 9.71
N ARG A 84 4.79 1.53 9.19
CA ARG A 84 5.87 0.90 9.97
C ARG A 84 7.23 1.25 9.39
N SER A 85 8.12 1.81 10.21
CA SER A 85 9.51 1.96 9.82
C SER A 85 10.22 0.60 9.71
N PHE A 86 11.35 0.57 9.00
CA PHE A 86 12.24 -0.60 8.97
C PHE A 86 12.57 -1.09 10.39
N GLN A 87 12.94 -0.15 11.27
CA GLN A 87 13.32 -0.47 12.65
C GLN A 87 12.15 -1.11 13.40
N ARG A 88 10.94 -0.59 13.26
CA ARG A 88 9.75 -1.17 13.91
C ARG A 88 9.44 -2.57 13.39
N GLN A 89 9.54 -2.81 12.08
CA GLN A 89 9.34 -4.14 11.51
C GLN A 89 10.42 -5.13 11.97
N LYS A 90 11.67 -4.66 12.12
CA LYS A 90 12.77 -5.44 12.66
C LYS A 90 12.49 -5.89 14.11
N GLU A 91 12.06 -4.97 14.97
CA GLU A 91 11.66 -5.29 16.36
C GLU A 91 10.55 -6.35 16.43
N ILE A 92 9.54 -6.22 15.57
CA ILE A 92 8.45 -7.21 15.48
C ILE A 92 9.00 -8.57 15.05
N PHE A 93 9.87 -8.59 14.05
CA PHE A 93 10.47 -9.82 13.53
C PHE A 93 11.35 -10.50 14.59
N GLU A 94 12.25 -9.75 15.22
CA GLU A 94 13.14 -10.25 16.26
C GLU A 94 12.37 -10.75 17.50
N GLY A 95 11.34 -10.03 17.91
CA GLY A 95 10.48 -10.45 19.01
C GLY A 95 9.76 -11.78 18.73
N LYS A 96 9.26 -11.95 17.50
CA LYS A 96 8.66 -13.23 17.07
C LYS A 96 9.70 -14.33 16.98
N TYR A 97 10.88 -14.05 16.42
CA TYR A 97 11.97 -15.02 16.31
C TYR A 97 12.40 -15.55 17.67
N ASN A 98 12.69 -14.66 18.61
CA ASN A 98 13.08 -15.03 19.97
C ASN A 98 11.97 -15.84 20.67
N ARG A 99 10.70 -15.46 20.48
CA ARG A 99 9.59 -16.22 21.05
C ARG A 99 9.52 -17.64 20.51
N PHE A 100 9.63 -17.83 19.20
CA PHE A 100 9.53 -19.15 18.59
C PHE A 100 10.75 -20.04 18.87
N THR A 101 11.96 -19.48 18.90
CA THR A 101 13.15 -20.24 19.27
C THR A 101 13.13 -20.65 20.75
N ASN A 102 12.63 -19.78 21.65
CA ASN A 102 12.42 -20.12 23.06
C ASN A 102 11.33 -21.20 23.26
N GLN A 103 10.44 -21.37 22.29
CA GLN A 103 9.48 -22.48 22.25
C GLN A 103 10.05 -23.77 21.66
N GLY A 104 11.34 -23.78 21.31
CA GLY A 104 12.05 -24.97 20.81
C GLY A 104 12.07 -25.13 19.29
N LEU A 105 11.58 -24.14 18.52
CA LEU A 105 11.70 -24.19 17.06
C LEU A 105 13.15 -23.94 16.65
N THR A 106 13.61 -24.65 15.62
CA THR A 106 14.89 -24.35 14.99
C THR A 106 14.85 -22.97 14.33
N PRO A 107 16.00 -22.32 14.07
CA PRO A 107 16.05 -21.01 13.40
C PRO A 107 15.26 -20.97 12.09
N VAL A 108 15.34 -22.02 11.27
CA VAL A 108 14.61 -22.10 9.99
C VAL A 108 13.11 -22.17 10.24
N GLN A 109 12.66 -23.08 11.11
CA GLN A 109 11.24 -23.20 11.47
C GLN A 109 10.67 -21.90 12.07
N ALA A 110 11.45 -21.20 12.90
CA ALA A 110 11.02 -19.92 13.46
C ALA A 110 10.81 -18.87 12.35
N ILE A 111 11.72 -18.79 11.36
CA ILE A 111 11.58 -17.88 10.22
C ILE A 111 10.37 -18.24 9.36
N GLU A 112 10.22 -19.52 9.00
CA GLU A 112 9.05 -20.02 8.25
C GLU A 112 7.73 -19.64 8.96
N LYS A 113 7.68 -19.87 10.28
CA LYS A 113 6.51 -19.52 11.10
C LYS A 113 6.22 -18.02 11.14
N ILE A 114 7.26 -17.17 11.10
CA ILE A 114 7.09 -15.71 11.08
C ILE A 114 6.49 -15.27 9.75
N ILE A 115 7.01 -15.76 8.62
CA ILE A 115 6.59 -15.29 7.29
C ILE A 115 5.17 -15.71 6.90
N GLU A 116 4.56 -16.68 7.59
CA GLU A 116 3.14 -17.01 7.43
C GLU A 116 2.22 -15.80 7.70
N TYR A 117 2.60 -14.93 8.66
CA TYR A 117 1.74 -13.84 9.16
C TYR A 117 2.47 -12.49 9.30
N SER A 118 3.70 -12.39 8.82
CA SER A 118 4.51 -11.19 8.96
C SER A 118 5.54 -11.12 7.84
N THR A 119 5.97 -9.91 7.53
CA THR A 119 6.98 -9.67 6.49
C THR A 119 8.38 -9.51 7.07
N ILE A 120 9.39 -9.83 6.28
CA ILE A 120 10.80 -9.54 6.59
C ILE A 120 11.00 -8.01 6.62
N PRO A 121 11.81 -7.45 7.54
CA PRO A 121 12.14 -6.03 7.55
C PRO A 121 12.66 -5.54 6.18
N GLY A 122 12.07 -4.47 5.69
CA GLY A 122 12.39 -3.92 4.36
C GLY A 122 11.51 -4.44 3.22
N THR A 123 10.61 -5.41 3.47
CA THR A 123 9.69 -5.94 2.44
C THR A 123 8.21 -5.67 2.73
N SER A 124 7.92 -4.96 3.82
CA SER A 124 6.54 -4.65 4.20
C SER A 124 5.98 -3.49 3.39
N ARG A 125 4.74 -3.63 2.87
CA ARG A 125 4.01 -2.52 2.25
C ARG A 125 3.68 -1.40 3.23
N HIS A 126 3.57 -1.69 4.54
CA HIS A 126 3.44 -0.66 5.57
C HIS A 126 4.60 0.34 5.59
N HIS A 127 5.76 0.02 4.99
CA HIS A 127 6.87 0.96 4.83
C HIS A 127 6.55 2.15 3.93
N TRP A 128 5.56 2.00 3.04
CA TRP A 128 5.14 3.05 2.10
C TRP A 128 4.16 4.06 2.72
N GLY A 129 3.52 3.67 3.85
CA GLY A 129 2.49 4.49 4.49
C GLY A 129 1.16 4.53 3.76
N THR A 130 0.98 3.68 2.76
CA THR A 130 -0.25 3.56 1.95
C THR A 130 -1.04 2.30 2.26
N ASP A 131 -0.47 1.39 3.03
CA ASP A 131 -1.09 0.13 3.45
C ASP A 131 -1.41 0.19 4.95
N ILE A 132 -2.65 -0.09 5.31
CA ILE A 132 -3.16 -0.04 6.68
C ILE A 132 -4.01 -1.27 6.99
N ASP A 133 -3.95 -1.72 8.23
CA ASP A 133 -4.85 -2.74 8.75
C ASP A 133 -6.01 -2.05 9.48
N ILE A 134 -7.23 -2.42 9.13
CA ILE A 134 -8.45 -1.86 9.71
C ILE A 134 -9.37 -2.97 10.24
N ILE A 135 -10.19 -2.62 11.21
CA ILE A 135 -11.27 -3.46 11.75
C ILE A 135 -12.56 -2.65 11.80
N ASP A 136 -13.69 -3.33 11.93
CA ASP A 136 -14.96 -2.75 12.35
C ASP A 136 -14.93 -2.59 13.88
N GLY A 137 -15.18 -1.37 14.37
CA GLY A 137 -15.06 -0.99 15.77
C GLY A 137 -16.38 -1.05 16.56
#